data_288d27ff455440cd6dcddf57e41a6a3a
#
_entry.id   288d27ff455440cd6dcddf57e41a6a3a
#
_cell.length_a   1.000
_cell.length_b   1.000
_cell.length_c   1.000
_cell.angle_alpha   90.00
_cell.angle_beta   90.00
_cell.angle_gamma   90.00
#
_symmetry.space_group_name_H-M   'P 1'
#
loop_
_entity.id
_entity.type
_entity.pdbx_description
1 polymer ?
#
loop_
_entity_poly.entity_id
_entity_poly.type
_entity_poly.pdbx_seq_one_letter_code
_entity_poly.pdbx_strand_id
1 'polypeptide(L)'
;MRPLIICTLFCCFNSLTVSAQRYDFHVGLRLGCGISSNSNVQHILVSEEYYSNYTFRKRLQVVPAAELYFLYKPQGNLWGIEAGITYYNRTASVRYDDKNELNYTLSARYHHLGIASYFNLYPFKEKNTLHISLGGRLGANLSPQNLSYTGNQEDEKFTKWKYPSLEETERVMQSKLQGRPDASLGGGVGYDFHSGLCIDLRFHYSLASTIKTETNVFNWVEYSNHNWQAELSVAYVIDIK
;
A
#
# COMPACT_ATOMS: atom_id res chain seq x y z
N MET A 1 21.86 5.56 -21.18
CA MET A 1 21.94 5.25 -19.74
C MET A 1 21.21 3.95 -19.31
N ARG A 2 20.36 3.35 -20.15
CA ARG A 2 19.63 2.10 -19.85
C ARG A 2 20.47 0.80 -19.78
N PRO A 3 21.54 0.58 -20.61
CA PRO A 3 22.31 -0.67 -20.52
C PRO A 3 23.22 -0.77 -19.28
N LEU A 4 23.62 0.36 -18.70
CA LEU A 4 24.55 0.36 -17.56
C LEU A 4 23.89 -0.20 -16.29
N ILE A 5 22.61 0.10 -16.06
CA ILE A 5 21.85 -0.36 -14.89
C ILE A 5 21.64 -1.87 -14.94
N ILE A 6 21.37 -2.41 -16.14
CA ILE A 6 21.18 -3.86 -16.33
C ILE A 6 22.49 -4.61 -16.12
N CYS A 7 23.62 -4.07 -16.62
CA CYS A 7 24.95 -4.64 -16.39
C CYS A 7 25.35 -4.60 -14.90
N THR A 8 25.04 -3.50 -14.19
CA THR A 8 25.36 -3.40 -12.76
C THR A 8 24.54 -4.40 -11.93
N LEU A 9 23.26 -4.56 -12.23
CA LEU A 9 22.40 -5.57 -11.60
C LEU A 9 22.92 -7.00 -11.91
N PHE A 10 23.32 -7.27 -13.16
CA PHE A 10 23.83 -8.59 -13.57
C PHE A 10 25.21 -8.89 -12.94
N CYS A 11 26.09 -7.89 -12.82
CA CYS A 11 27.37 -8.04 -12.14
C CYS A 11 27.20 -8.25 -10.63
N CYS A 12 26.23 -7.57 -9.98
CA CYS A 12 25.88 -7.83 -8.58
C CYS A 12 25.34 -9.26 -8.38
N PHE A 13 24.53 -9.76 -9.31
CA PHE A 13 24.02 -11.14 -9.28
C PHE A 13 25.14 -12.16 -9.41
N ASN A 14 26.11 -11.94 -10.31
CA ASN A 14 27.23 -12.86 -10.50
C ASN A 14 28.22 -12.86 -9.34
N SER A 15 28.42 -11.73 -8.67
CA SER A 15 29.24 -11.66 -7.46
C SER A 15 28.57 -12.35 -6.24
N LEU A 16 27.25 -12.36 -6.22
CA LEU A 16 26.48 -13.09 -5.19
C LEU A 16 26.55 -14.60 -5.38
N THR A 17 26.60 -15.10 -6.63
CA THR A 17 26.67 -16.55 -6.90
C THR A 17 28.01 -17.18 -6.52
N VAL A 18 29.11 -16.43 -6.57
CA VAL A 18 30.44 -16.94 -6.16
C VAL A 18 30.55 -17.10 -4.63
N SER A 19 29.83 -16.30 -3.86
CA SER A 19 29.75 -16.41 -2.39
C SER A 19 28.71 -17.43 -1.91
N ALA A 20 27.83 -17.92 -2.76
CA ALA A 20 26.69 -18.77 -2.41
C ALA A 20 27.06 -20.14 -1.80
N GLN A 21 28.33 -20.57 -1.89
CA GLN A 21 28.80 -21.83 -1.27
C GLN A 21 28.84 -21.79 0.28
N ARG A 22 28.65 -20.62 0.90
CA ARG A 22 28.72 -20.45 2.36
C ARG A 22 27.50 -19.86 3.02
N TYR A 23 26.48 -19.50 2.27
CA TYR A 23 25.35 -18.74 2.80
C TYR A 23 24.01 -19.34 2.35
N ASP A 24 23.04 -19.38 3.27
CA ASP A 24 21.69 -19.84 2.96
C ASP A 24 20.93 -18.75 2.25
N PHE A 25 20.81 -18.87 0.95
CA PHE A 25 19.92 -18.06 0.12
C PHE A 25 18.61 -18.79 -0.12
N HIS A 26 17.53 -18.07 0.06
CA HIS A 26 16.19 -18.59 -0.13
C HIS A 26 15.43 -17.67 -1.10
N VAL A 27 14.51 -18.27 -1.85
CA VAL A 27 13.52 -17.53 -2.64
C VAL A 27 12.14 -17.81 -2.06
N GLY A 28 11.35 -16.75 -1.84
CA GLY A 28 10.00 -16.88 -1.30
C GLY A 28 8.97 -16.18 -2.18
N LEU A 29 7.81 -16.81 -2.24
CA LEU A 29 6.59 -16.18 -2.76
C LEU A 29 5.65 -15.93 -1.57
N ARG A 30 5.25 -14.67 -1.39
CA ARG A 30 4.32 -14.23 -0.35
C ARG A 30 3.03 -13.75 -0.97
N LEU A 31 1.91 -14.19 -0.42
CA LEU A 31 0.58 -13.72 -0.75
C LEU A 31 -0.09 -13.25 0.53
N GLY A 32 -0.67 -12.06 0.49
CA GLY A 32 -1.26 -11.43 1.65
C GLY A 32 -2.58 -10.74 1.35
N CYS A 33 -3.26 -10.47 2.44
CA CYS A 33 -4.45 -9.67 2.46
C CYS A 33 -4.39 -8.79 3.71
N GLY A 34 -4.79 -7.53 3.58
CA GLY A 34 -4.71 -6.58 4.67
C GLY A 34 -5.86 -5.61 4.68
N ILE A 35 -5.83 -4.75 5.68
CA ILE A 35 -6.72 -3.58 5.77
C ILE A 35 -5.90 -2.32 5.58
N SER A 36 -6.45 -1.36 4.86
CA SER A 36 -5.79 -0.11 4.52
C SER A 36 -6.72 1.08 4.72
N SER A 37 -6.18 2.19 5.15
CA SER A 37 -6.87 3.47 5.27
C SER A 37 -5.89 4.63 5.26
N ASN A 38 -6.40 5.85 5.12
CA ASN A 38 -5.61 7.08 5.19
C ASN A 38 -5.72 7.77 6.54
N SER A 39 -4.62 8.33 7.04
CA SER A 39 -4.58 9.01 8.33
C SER A 39 -5.32 10.35 8.33
N ASN A 40 -5.09 11.20 7.33
CA ASN A 40 -5.58 12.57 7.28
C ASN A 40 -6.32 12.86 5.96
N VAL A 41 -7.49 12.27 5.78
CA VAL A 41 -8.39 12.69 4.71
C VAL A 41 -9.37 13.68 5.33
N GLN A 42 -9.11 14.95 5.16
CA GLN A 42 -10.04 16.02 5.53
C GLN A 42 -10.47 16.73 4.25
N HIS A 43 -11.75 16.99 4.13
CA HIS A 43 -12.41 17.82 3.12
C HIS A 43 -12.17 17.42 1.66
N ILE A 44 -13.12 16.73 1.14
CA ILE A 44 -13.02 16.31 -0.25
C ILE A 44 -13.96 17.08 -1.18
N LEU A 45 -14.93 17.84 -0.81
CA LEU A 45 -15.87 18.27 -1.82
C LEU A 45 -16.66 19.55 -1.60
N VAL A 46 -16.44 20.36 -0.60
CA VAL A 46 -17.38 21.48 -0.41
C VAL A 46 -16.67 22.74 0.06
N SER A 47 -17.13 23.95 -0.28
CA SER A 47 -16.53 25.21 0.17
C SER A 47 -16.82 25.49 1.64
N GLU A 48 -15.88 26.11 2.36
CA GLU A 48 -15.97 26.35 3.81
C GLU A 48 -17.21 27.13 4.26
N GLU A 49 -17.85 27.87 3.39
CA GLU A 49 -19.03 28.66 3.70
C GLU A 49 -20.29 27.86 4.01
N TYR A 50 -20.33 26.59 3.66
CA TYR A 50 -21.52 25.74 3.82
C TYR A 50 -21.41 24.69 4.95
N TYR A 51 -20.33 24.76 5.78
CA TYR A 51 -19.92 23.66 6.67
C TYR A 51 -20.28 23.82 8.13
N SER A 52 -21.44 24.09 8.51
CA SER A 52 -21.71 24.03 9.95
C SER A 52 -22.03 22.64 10.51
N ASN A 53 -22.33 21.63 9.69
CA ASN A 53 -22.85 20.37 10.24
C ASN A 53 -22.80 19.18 9.26
N TYR A 54 -21.63 18.65 9.01
CA TYR A 54 -21.45 17.40 8.26
C TYR A 54 -20.68 16.36 9.08
N THR A 55 -20.84 15.10 8.74
CA THR A 55 -20.07 13.99 9.30
C THR A 55 -19.21 13.39 8.21
N PHE A 56 -17.93 13.28 8.48
CA PHE A 56 -16.96 12.70 7.58
C PHE A 56 -16.30 11.48 8.22
N ARG A 57 -16.48 10.30 7.64
CA ARG A 57 -15.96 9.05 8.19
C ARG A 57 -15.00 8.39 7.22
N LYS A 58 -13.82 8.06 7.71
CA LYS A 58 -12.85 7.23 7.00
C LYS A 58 -13.35 5.79 6.99
N ARG A 59 -13.09 5.08 5.91
CA ARG A 59 -13.44 3.67 5.78
C ARG A 59 -12.19 2.82 5.60
N LEU A 60 -12.18 1.67 6.24
CA LEU A 60 -11.19 0.62 6.01
C LEU A 60 -11.53 -0.10 4.71
N GLN A 61 -10.51 -0.42 3.92
CA GLN A 61 -10.65 -1.28 2.75
C GLN A 61 -9.75 -2.49 2.85
N VAL A 62 -10.27 -3.62 2.40
CA VAL A 62 -9.48 -4.84 2.25
C VAL A 62 -8.64 -4.74 0.99
N VAL A 63 -7.35 -5.01 1.11
CA VAL A 63 -6.37 -4.90 0.04
C VAL A 63 -5.54 -6.17 -0.09
N PRO A 64 -5.37 -6.70 -1.31
CA PRO A 64 -4.43 -7.78 -1.56
C PRO A 64 -3.00 -7.26 -1.65
N ALA A 65 -2.04 -8.15 -1.35
CA ALA A 65 -0.63 -7.95 -1.56
C ALA A 65 0.02 -9.23 -2.07
N ALA A 66 1.08 -9.09 -2.87
CA ALA A 66 1.89 -10.19 -3.34
C ALA A 66 3.35 -9.76 -3.41
N GLU A 67 4.27 -10.66 -3.08
CA GLU A 67 5.70 -10.35 -3.08
C GLU A 67 6.50 -11.59 -3.50
N LEU A 68 7.43 -11.37 -4.43
CA LEU A 68 8.49 -12.32 -4.74
C LEU A 68 9.79 -11.78 -4.15
N TYR A 69 10.41 -12.52 -3.24
CA TYR A 69 11.56 -12.03 -2.50
C TYR A 69 12.69 -13.02 -2.40
N PHE A 70 13.88 -12.50 -2.19
CA PHE A 70 15.09 -13.23 -1.79
C PHE A 70 15.33 -12.97 -0.31
N LEU A 71 15.59 -14.04 0.43
CA LEU A 71 16.00 -13.97 1.83
C LEU A 71 17.45 -14.47 1.94
N TYR A 72 18.30 -13.63 2.47
CA TYR A 72 19.66 -13.96 2.88
C TYR A 72 19.69 -14.13 4.40
N LYS A 73 19.95 -15.35 4.85
CA LYS A 73 20.00 -15.69 6.28
C LYS A 73 21.28 -16.49 6.54
N PRO A 74 22.37 -15.84 7.03
CA PRO A 74 23.65 -16.52 7.30
C PRO A 74 23.47 -17.59 8.38
N GLN A 75 24.04 -18.77 8.16
CA GLN A 75 24.00 -19.88 9.14
C GLN A 75 24.52 -19.46 10.51
N GLY A 76 23.80 -19.85 11.55
CA GLY A 76 24.15 -19.55 12.95
C GLY A 76 23.96 -18.10 13.38
N ASN A 77 23.52 -17.22 12.50
CA ASN A 77 23.20 -15.84 12.83
C ASN A 77 21.72 -15.69 13.22
N LEU A 78 21.46 -14.65 14.02
CA LEU A 78 20.13 -14.28 14.49
C LEU A 78 19.48 -13.21 13.59
N TRP A 79 20.00 -12.99 12.39
CA TRP A 79 19.49 -11.99 11.49
C TRP A 79 19.46 -12.48 10.04
N GLY A 80 18.63 -11.83 9.24
CA GLY A 80 18.55 -12.01 7.79
C GLY A 80 18.14 -10.73 7.11
N ILE A 81 18.34 -10.68 5.80
CA ILE A 81 17.89 -9.57 4.95
C ILE A 81 16.98 -10.15 3.89
N GLU A 82 15.81 -9.58 3.77
CA GLU A 82 14.82 -9.86 2.75
C GLU A 82 14.79 -8.70 1.77
N ALA A 83 14.76 -9.00 0.47
CA ALA A 83 14.58 -8.00 -0.58
C ALA A 83 13.78 -8.61 -1.74
N GLY A 84 12.81 -7.86 -2.28
CA GLY A 84 11.94 -8.42 -3.30
C GLY A 84 11.18 -7.39 -4.11
N ILE A 85 10.41 -7.91 -5.06
CA ILE A 85 9.44 -7.15 -5.86
C ILE A 85 8.08 -7.36 -5.23
N THR A 86 7.39 -6.26 -4.93
CA THR A 86 6.11 -6.29 -4.23
C THR A 86 5.03 -5.58 -5.03
N TYR A 87 3.85 -6.19 -5.05
CA TYR A 87 2.60 -5.58 -5.49
C TYR A 87 1.69 -5.37 -4.30
N TYR A 88 1.16 -4.16 -4.15
CA TYR A 88 0.27 -3.81 -3.06
C TYR A 88 -0.66 -2.67 -3.44
N ASN A 89 -1.66 -2.41 -2.61
CA ASN A 89 -2.63 -1.36 -2.86
C ASN A 89 -2.64 -0.36 -1.71
N ARG A 90 -2.74 0.93 -2.05
CA ARG A 90 -3.09 2.01 -1.13
C ARG A 90 -4.53 2.41 -1.40
N THR A 91 -5.23 2.84 -0.37
CA THR A 91 -6.64 3.18 -0.50
C THR A 91 -6.94 4.53 0.12
N ALA A 92 -7.91 5.21 -0.47
CA ALA A 92 -8.56 6.36 0.14
C ALA A 92 -10.06 6.13 0.07
N SER A 93 -10.71 5.96 1.21
CA SER A 93 -12.16 5.76 1.24
C SER A 93 -12.79 6.59 2.32
N VAL A 94 -13.82 7.30 1.94
CA VAL A 94 -14.53 8.24 2.80
C VAL A 94 -16.03 8.16 2.57
N ARG A 95 -16.76 8.39 3.65
CA ARG A 95 -18.19 8.62 3.61
C ARG A 95 -18.48 10.00 4.14
N TYR A 96 -19.23 10.76 3.36
CA TYR A 96 -19.75 12.08 3.70
C TYR A 96 -21.25 11.99 3.96
N ASP A 97 -21.71 12.76 4.95
CA ASP A 97 -23.12 12.83 5.31
C ASP A 97 -23.37 14.23 5.93
N ASP A 98 -24.31 15.00 5.41
CA ASP A 98 -24.62 16.34 5.88
C ASP A 98 -26.08 16.50 6.34
N LYS A 99 -26.39 17.66 6.93
CA LYS A 99 -27.76 17.97 7.37
C LYS A 99 -28.75 18.21 6.23
N ASN A 100 -28.27 18.50 5.03
CA ASN A 100 -29.12 18.63 3.87
C ASN A 100 -29.47 17.28 3.25
N GLU A 101 -29.12 16.21 3.98
CA GLU A 101 -29.32 14.82 3.57
C GLU A 101 -28.52 14.40 2.34
N LEU A 102 -27.53 15.22 1.90
CA LEU A 102 -26.57 14.78 0.91
C LEU A 102 -25.62 13.78 1.55
N ASN A 103 -25.57 12.60 0.98
CA ASN A 103 -24.60 11.61 1.40
C ASN A 103 -23.91 10.98 0.20
N TYR A 104 -22.63 10.73 0.32
CA TYR A 104 -21.87 10.02 -0.68
C TYR A 104 -20.77 9.16 -0.06
N THR A 105 -20.35 8.18 -0.80
CA THR A 105 -19.16 7.38 -0.50
C THR A 105 -18.21 7.47 -1.69
N LEU A 106 -16.98 7.88 -1.43
CA LEU A 106 -15.88 7.86 -2.36
C LEU A 106 -14.91 6.77 -1.94
N SER A 107 -14.53 5.90 -2.85
CA SER A 107 -13.52 4.87 -2.65
C SER A 107 -12.54 4.88 -3.80
N ALA A 108 -11.27 5.09 -3.50
CA ALA A 108 -10.19 5.03 -4.47
C ALA A 108 -9.16 3.99 -4.05
N ARG A 109 -8.73 3.16 -5.00
CA ARG A 109 -7.70 2.16 -4.84
C ARG A 109 -6.58 2.41 -5.83
N TYR A 110 -5.38 2.56 -5.33
CA TYR A 110 -4.17 2.83 -6.09
C TYR A 110 -3.27 1.60 -6.05
N HIS A 111 -2.99 1.07 -7.23
CA HIS A 111 -2.15 -0.11 -7.41
C HIS A 111 -0.68 0.30 -7.47
N HIS A 112 0.17 -0.37 -6.73
CA HIS A 112 1.60 -0.10 -6.71
C HIS A 112 2.39 -1.37 -7.05
N LEU A 113 3.40 -1.19 -7.87
CA LEU A 113 4.46 -2.17 -8.09
C LEU A 113 5.77 -1.55 -7.63
N GLY A 114 6.53 -2.27 -6.84
CA GLY A 114 7.73 -1.71 -6.27
C GLY A 114 8.72 -2.73 -5.76
N ILE A 115 9.65 -2.25 -4.96
CA ILE A 115 10.61 -3.04 -4.24
C ILE A 115 10.38 -2.92 -2.74
N ALA A 116 10.61 -4.00 -2.03
CA ALA A 116 10.57 -4.05 -0.57
C ALA A 116 11.90 -4.58 -0.06
N SER A 117 12.33 -4.12 1.12
CA SER A 117 13.46 -4.68 1.81
C SER A 117 13.24 -4.63 3.31
N TYR A 118 13.57 -5.74 3.99
CA TYR A 118 13.39 -5.89 5.42
C TYR A 118 14.63 -6.53 6.04
N PHE A 119 14.99 -6.04 7.20
CA PHE A 119 15.89 -6.68 8.13
C PHE A 119 15.05 -7.54 9.07
N ASN A 120 15.37 -8.84 9.13
CA ASN A 120 14.68 -9.82 9.95
C ASN A 120 15.60 -10.21 11.12
N LEU A 121 15.09 -10.09 12.34
CA LEU A 121 15.75 -10.54 13.55
C LEU A 121 15.09 -11.82 14.07
N TYR A 122 15.86 -12.86 14.30
CA TYR A 122 15.44 -14.16 14.80
C TYR A 122 15.90 -14.32 16.25
N PRO A 123 15.06 -14.00 17.26
CA PRO A 123 15.48 -13.99 18.66
C PRO A 123 15.78 -15.39 19.22
N PHE A 124 15.29 -16.45 18.55
CA PHE A 124 15.50 -17.83 18.99
C PHE A 124 16.36 -18.58 17.97
N LYS A 125 17.41 -19.27 18.44
CA LYS A 125 18.33 -20.03 17.57
C LYS A 125 17.74 -21.33 17.02
N GLU A 126 16.60 -21.75 17.51
CA GLU A 126 16.00 -23.03 17.18
C GLU A 126 15.24 -22.98 15.84
N LYS A 127 15.03 -24.19 15.27
CA LYS A 127 14.59 -24.39 13.88
C LYS A 127 13.26 -23.79 13.48
N ASN A 128 12.43 -23.37 14.42
CA ASN A 128 11.16 -22.71 14.13
C ASN A 128 11.22 -21.33 14.72
N THR A 129 11.41 -20.36 13.89
CA THR A 129 11.83 -19.10 14.43
C THR A 129 10.80 -18.02 14.18
N LEU A 130 10.26 -17.58 15.30
CA LEU A 130 9.68 -16.26 15.35
C LEU A 130 10.71 -15.27 14.78
N HIS A 131 10.32 -14.42 13.87
CA HIS A 131 11.14 -13.31 13.43
C HIS A 131 10.41 -11.98 13.57
N ILE A 132 11.21 -10.94 13.78
CA ILE A 132 10.76 -9.55 13.82
C ILE A 132 11.36 -8.87 12.61
N SER A 133 10.51 -8.26 11.79
CA SER A 133 10.90 -7.57 10.56
C SER A 133 10.85 -6.06 10.75
N LEU A 134 11.84 -5.35 10.22
CA LEU A 134 11.85 -3.90 10.13
C LEU A 134 12.41 -3.49 8.75
N GLY A 135 11.72 -2.63 8.05
CA GLY A 135 12.14 -2.24 6.72
C GLY A 135 11.20 -1.26 6.05
N GLY A 136 11.06 -1.38 4.74
CA GLY A 136 10.19 -0.51 3.98
C GLY A 136 10.01 -0.97 2.55
N ARG A 137 9.21 -0.20 1.83
CA ARG A 137 8.93 -0.42 0.42
C ARG A 137 8.87 0.89 -0.34
N LEU A 138 9.30 0.84 -1.59
CA LEU A 138 9.20 1.92 -2.56
C LEU A 138 8.38 1.41 -3.74
N GLY A 139 7.33 2.14 -4.13
CA GLY A 139 6.45 1.69 -5.19
C GLY A 139 6.08 2.80 -6.17
N ALA A 140 6.02 2.45 -7.44
CA ALA A 140 5.43 3.27 -8.47
C ALA A 140 3.92 3.01 -8.54
N ASN A 141 3.14 4.07 -8.69
CA ASN A 141 1.71 3.93 -8.91
C ASN A 141 1.45 3.41 -10.32
N LEU A 142 0.65 2.37 -10.44
CA LEU A 142 0.18 1.84 -11.72
C LEU A 142 -1.15 2.53 -12.05
N SER A 143 -1.15 3.30 -13.12
CA SER A 143 -2.37 3.93 -13.65
C SER A 143 -3.12 2.95 -14.58
N PRO A 144 -4.46 2.98 -14.63
CA PRO A 144 -5.39 3.83 -13.89
C PRO A 144 -5.71 3.30 -12.48
N GLN A 145 -6.12 4.21 -11.60
CA GLN A 145 -6.69 3.86 -10.29
C GLN A 145 -8.13 3.36 -10.43
N ASN A 146 -8.54 2.49 -9.53
CA ASN A 146 -9.93 2.10 -9.38
C ASN A 146 -10.62 3.08 -8.44
N LEU A 147 -11.50 3.92 -8.98
CA LEU A 147 -12.29 4.87 -8.21
C LEU A 147 -13.77 4.49 -8.35
N SER A 148 -14.49 4.55 -7.26
CA SER A 148 -15.94 4.38 -7.20
C SER A 148 -16.54 5.52 -6.39
N TYR A 149 -17.54 6.14 -6.92
CA TYR A 149 -18.32 7.18 -6.29
C TYR A 149 -19.79 6.77 -6.26
N THR A 150 -20.40 6.83 -5.09
CA THR A 150 -21.83 6.54 -4.91
C THR A 150 -22.43 7.60 -4.00
N GLY A 151 -23.62 8.08 -4.31
CA GLY A 151 -24.29 9.11 -3.53
C GLY A 151 -25.75 9.25 -3.92
N ASN A 152 -26.48 10.10 -3.20
CA ASN A 152 -27.89 10.37 -3.44
C ASN A 152 -28.14 11.71 -4.18
N GLN A 153 -27.14 12.25 -4.84
CA GLN A 153 -27.23 13.56 -5.53
C GLN A 153 -28.18 13.56 -6.74
N GLU A 154 -28.64 12.41 -7.21
CA GLU A 154 -29.63 12.26 -8.27
C GLU A 154 -31.07 12.29 -7.75
N ASP A 155 -31.27 12.35 -6.43
CA ASP A 155 -32.59 12.55 -5.85
C ASP A 155 -33.20 13.88 -6.35
N GLU A 156 -34.52 13.92 -6.53
CA GLU A 156 -35.24 15.05 -7.13
C GLU A 156 -34.91 16.41 -6.47
N LYS A 157 -34.68 16.41 -5.16
CA LYS A 157 -34.31 17.61 -4.39
C LYS A 157 -32.98 18.23 -4.83
N PHE A 158 -31.97 17.39 -5.17
CA PHE A 158 -30.65 17.83 -5.60
C PHE A 158 -30.60 18.17 -7.08
N THR A 159 -31.39 17.49 -7.89
CA THR A 159 -31.54 17.80 -9.32
C THR A 159 -32.05 19.21 -9.54
N LYS A 160 -32.94 19.70 -8.69
CA LYS A 160 -33.41 21.10 -8.69
C LYS A 160 -32.29 22.11 -8.43
N TRP A 161 -31.27 21.73 -7.69
CA TRP A 161 -30.11 22.56 -7.39
C TRP A 161 -28.98 22.42 -8.39
N LYS A 162 -29.20 21.70 -9.50
CA LYS A 162 -28.22 21.48 -10.56
C LYS A 162 -26.91 20.84 -10.09
N TYR A 163 -27.00 19.93 -9.14
CA TYR A 163 -25.86 19.10 -8.79
C TYR A 163 -25.45 18.26 -10.02
N PRO A 164 -24.15 18.06 -10.24
CA PRO A 164 -23.68 17.21 -11.33
C PRO A 164 -24.15 15.76 -11.11
N SER A 165 -24.31 15.01 -12.19
CA SER A 165 -24.68 13.58 -12.12
C SER A 165 -23.62 12.76 -11.41
N LEU A 166 -23.96 11.57 -10.95
CA LEU A 166 -23.00 10.64 -10.36
C LEU A 166 -21.85 10.32 -11.32
N GLU A 167 -22.18 10.05 -12.58
CA GLU A 167 -21.19 9.72 -13.62
C GLU A 167 -20.22 10.87 -13.89
N GLU A 168 -20.75 12.09 -14.00
CA GLU A 168 -19.92 13.28 -14.20
C GLU A 168 -18.99 13.52 -13.00
N THR A 169 -19.52 13.39 -11.79
CA THR A 169 -18.75 13.53 -10.56
C THR A 169 -17.65 12.48 -10.48
N GLU A 170 -17.95 11.22 -10.76
CA GLU A 170 -16.95 10.14 -10.77
C GLU A 170 -15.85 10.40 -11.81
N ARG A 171 -16.22 10.82 -13.01
CA ARG A 171 -15.26 11.15 -14.07
C ARG A 171 -14.33 12.30 -13.67
N VAL A 172 -14.87 13.37 -13.09
CA VAL A 172 -14.08 14.50 -12.62
C VAL A 172 -13.13 14.04 -11.49
N MET A 173 -13.62 13.28 -10.54
CA MET A 173 -12.80 12.75 -9.46
C MET A 173 -11.68 11.83 -9.97
N GLN A 174 -11.99 10.96 -10.92
CA GLN A 174 -10.99 10.07 -11.51
C GLN A 174 -9.86 10.84 -12.19
N SER A 175 -10.16 11.96 -12.84
CA SER A 175 -9.15 12.82 -13.46
C SER A 175 -8.29 13.60 -12.44
N LYS A 176 -8.86 13.92 -11.29
CA LYS A 176 -8.24 14.80 -10.29
C LYS A 176 -7.53 14.07 -9.15
N LEU A 177 -8.02 12.89 -8.77
CA LEU A 177 -7.48 12.11 -7.67
C LEU A 177 -6.41 11.12 -8.17
N GLN A 178 -5.31 11.62 -8.66
CA GLN A 178 -4.22 10.78 -9.14
C GLN A 178 -3.40 10.22 -7.98
N GLY A 179 -3.08 8.92 -8.06
CA GLY A 179 -2.19 8.27 -7.11
C GLY A 179 -0.75 8.75 -7.26
N ARG A 180 -0.04 8.84 -6.15
CA ARG A 180 1.38 9.18 -6.09
C ARG A 180 2.25 7.93 -5.91
N PRO A 181 3.53 7.97 -6.30
CA PRO A 181 4.50 6.97 -5.87
C PRO A 181 4.51 6.84 -4.34
N ASP A 182 4.83 5.66 -3.85
CA ASP A 182 4.88 5.37 -2.43
C ASP A 182 6.32 5.23 -1.93
N ALA A 183 6.54 5.72 -0.72
CA ALA A 183 7.67 5.38 0.11
C ALA A 183 7.11 5.10 1.50
N SER A 184 7.22 3.87 1.98
CA SER A 184 6.65 3.49 3.28
C SER A 184 7.68 2.76 4.14
N LEU A 185 7.58 3.00 5.45
CA LEU A 185 8.24 2.22 6.46
C LEU A 185 7.29 1.15 7.00
N GLY A 186 7.83 0.02 7.37
CA GLY A 186 7.04 -1.07 7.89
C GLY A 186 7.84 -1.97 8.83
N GLY A 187 7.09 -2.72 9.61
CA GLY A 187 7.64 -3.73 10.50
C GLY A 187 6.57 -4.75 10.81
N GLY A 188 7.00 -5.87 11.34
CA GLY A 188 6.08 -6.96 11.63
C GLY A 188 6.70 -8.09 12.41
N VAL A 189 5.91 -9.12 12.58
CA VAL A 189 6.32 -10.37 13.21
C VAL A 189 5.89 -11.51 12.31
N GLY A 190 6.69 -12.54 12.22
CA GLY A 190 6.38 -13.73 11.44
C GLY A 190 6.90 -14.99 12.09
N TYR A 191 6.40 -16.10 11.59
CA TYR A 191 6.75 -17.43 12.07
C TYR A 191 7.09 -18.35 10.90
N ASP A 192 8.32 -18.85 10.89
CA ASP A 192 8.84 -19.77 9.90
C ASP A 192 8.66 -21.23 10.33
N PHE A 193 7.88 -21.99 9.59
CA PHE A 193 7.68 -23.41 9.80
C PHE A 193 8.78 -24.22 9.13
N HIS A 194 9.04 -25.43 9.63
CA HIS A 194 10.01 -26.36 9.03
C HIS A 194 9.70 -26.76 7.59
N SER A 195 8.46 -26.66 7.18
CA SER A 195 8.00 -26.99 5.83
C SER A 195 8.35 -25.96 4.76
N GLY A 196 9.02 -24.86 5.13
CA GLY A 196 9.23 -23.70 4.27
C GLY A 196 8.04 -22.74 4.23
N LEU A 197 6.96 -23.07 4.94
CA LEU A 197 5.83 -22.14 5.11
C LEU A 197 6.22 -21.04 6.09
N CYS A 198 5.80 -19.80 5.81
CA CYS A 198 5.94 -18.67 6.71
C CYS A 198 4.60 -17.94 6.83
N ILE A 199 4.28 -17.45 8.01
CA ILE A 199 3.11 -16.58 8.25
C ILE A 199 3.63 -15.27 8.84
N ASP A 200 3.27 -14.15 8.21
CA ASP A 200 3.67 -12.80 8.62
C ASP A 200 2.49 -11.92 8.93
N LEU A 201 2.61 -11.13 9.98
CA LEU A 201 1.76 -9.97 10.26
C LEU A 201 2.64 -8.71 10.16
N ARG A 202 2.37 -7.85 9.17
CA ARG A 202 3.15 -6.64 8.91
C ARG A 202 2.28 -5.40 8.98
N PHE A 203 2.85 -4.32 9.45
CA PHE A 203 2.27 -2.99 9.44
C PHE A 203 3.15 -2.06 8.60
N HIS A 204 2.53 -1.26 7.75
CA HIS A 204 3.20 -0.27 6.90
C HIS A 204 2.57 1.10 7.10
N TYR A 205 3.42 2.11 7.12
CA TYR A 205 3.01 3.52 7.15
C TYR A 205 3.70 4.28 6.03
N SER A 206 2.91 4.92 5.18
CA SER A 206 3.38 5.68 4.03
C SER A 206 3.94 7.02 4.46
N LEU A 207 5.16 7.34 4.06
CA LEU A 207 5.79 8.63 4.26
C LEU A 207 5.36 9.65 3.21
N ALA A 208 4.91 9.17 2.05
CA ALA A 208 4.41 9.98 0.95
C ALA A 208 2.88 10.07 0.99
N SER A 209 2.34 11.22 0.59
CA SER A 209 0.89 11.38 0.40
C SER A 209 0.37 10.39 -0.64
N THR A 210 -0.81 9.82 -0.40
CA THR A 210 -1.42 8.80 -1.28
C THR A 210 -1.91 9.41 -2.57
N ILE A 211 -2.50 10.60 -2.49
CA ILE A 211 -3.20 11.26 -3.58
C ILE A 211 -2.49 12.57 -3.89
N LYS A 212 -2.32 12.83 -5.19
CA LYS A 212 -2.02 14.16 -5.69
C LYS A 212 -3.35 14.88 -5.88
N THR A 213 -3.60 15.89 -5.05
CA THR A 213 -4.75 16.77 -5.20
C THR A 213 -4.34 17.99 -6.01
N GLU A 214 -5.02 18.22 -7.12
CA GLU A 214 -4.90 19.50 -7.82
C GLU A 214 -6.04 20.38 -7.36
N THR A 215 -5.74 21.65 -7.07
CA THR A 215 -6.77 22.68 -6.79
C THR A 215 -7.78 22.70 -7.92
N ASN A 216 -9.04 22.54 -7.59
CA ASN A 216 -10.11 22.48 -8.57
C ASN A 216 -11.38 23.13 -8.06
N VAL A 217 -12.45 22.99 -8.84
CA VAL A 217 -13.80 23.53 -8.59
C VAL A 217 -14.39 23.16 -7.21
N PHE A 218 -13.82 22.17 -6.51
CA PHE A 218 -14.30 21.67 -5.22
C PHE A 218 -13.46 22.13 -4.03
N ASN A 219 -12.61 23.17 -4.15
CA ASN A 219 -11.80 23.73 -3.06
C ASN A 219 -11.13 22.67 -2.17
N TRP A 220 -10.38 21.75 -2.78
CA TRP A 220 -9.63 20.78 -2.03
C TRP A 220 -8.52 21.42 -1.23
N VAL A 221 -8.53 21.22 0.05
CA VAL A 221 -7.37 21.52 0.87
C VAL A 221 -6.45 20.30 0.84
N GLU A 222 -5.24 20.49 0.31
CA GLU A 222 -4.23 19.44 0.30
C GLU A 222 -3.68 19.27 1.72
N TYR A 223 -4.27 18.36 2.48
CA TYR A 223 -3.65 17.86 3.69
C TYR A 223 -2.78 16.64 3.34
N SER A 224 -1.68 16.49 4.07
CA SER A 224 -0.83 15.31 3.95
C SER A 224 -1.63 14.05 4.26
N ASN A 225 -2.03 13.32 3.24
CA ASN A 225 -2.83 12.11 3.36
C ASN A 225 -1.93 10.88 3.32
N HIS A 226 -1.49 10.42 4.47
CA HIS A 226 -0.65 9.23 4.60
C HIS A 226 -1.50 7.97 4.71
N ASN A 227 -1.12 6.94 3.98
CA ASN A 227 -1.77 5.65 4.06
C ASN A 227 -1.11 4.78 5.15
N TRP A 228 -1.91 3.98 5.82
CA TRP A 228 -1.43 2.89 6.66
C TRP A 228 -2.10 1.58 6.24
N GLN A 229 -1.39 0.49 6.44
CA GLN A 229 -1.83 -0.84 6.07
C GLN A 229 -1.37 -1.84 7.12
N ALA A 230 -2.29 -2.70 7.58
CA ALA A 230 -1.98 -3.90 8.34
C ALA A 230 -2.26 -5.11 7.45
N GLU A 231 -1.29 -6.00 7.31
CA GLU A 231 -1.30 -7.10 6.35
C GLU A 231 -0.98 -8.42 7.04
N LEU A 232 -1.82 -9.42 6.83
CA LEU A 232 -1.56 -10.81 7.14
C LEU A 232 -1.20 -11.54 5.85
N SER A 233 -0.08 -12.25 5.86
CA SER A 233 0.40 -12.94 4.67
C SER A 233 0.92 -14.33 4.98
N VAL A 234 0.90 -15.17 3.95
CA VAL A 234 1.47 -16.51 3.94
C VAL A 234 2.53 -16.54 2.84
N ALA A 235 3.70 -17.02 3.18
CA ALA A 235 4.79 -17.20 2.23
C ALA A 235 5.22 -18.67 2.17
N TYR A 236 5.75 -19.05 1.01
CA TYR A 236 6.46 -20.31 0.84
C TYR A 236 7.89 -20.02 0.40
N VAL A 237 8.84 -20.59 1.12
CA VAL A 237 10.27 -20.34 0.96
C VAL A 237 10.95 -21.61 0.46
N ILE A 238 11.76 -21.47 -0.57
CA ILE A 238 12.52 -22.54 -1.21
C ILE A 238 14.01 -22.25 -1.02
N ASP A 239 14.74 -23.24 -0.56
CA ASP A 239 16.19 -23.16 -0.42
C ASP A 239 16.85 -23.26 -1.80
N ILE A 240 17.71 -22.30 -2.12
CA ILE A 240 18.55 -22.37 -3.31
C ILE A 240 19.88 -23.01 -2.87
N LYS A 241 20.10 -24.24 -3.33
CA LYS A 241 21.35 -24.97 -3.11
C LYS A 241 22.39 -24.61 -4.16
#